data_f0b15a1b4446d29997939d540b53372e
#
_entry.id   f0b15a1b4446d29997939d540b53372e
#
_cell.length_a   1.000
_cell.length_b   1.000
_cell.length_c   1.000
_cell.angle_alpha   90.00
_cell.angle_beta   90.00
_cell.angle_gamma   90.00
#
_symmetry.space_group_name_H-M   'P 1'
#
loop_
_entity.id
_entity.type
_entity.pdbx_description
1 polymer ?
#
loop_
_entity_poly.entity_id
_entity_poly.type
_entity_poly.pdbx_seq_one_letter_code
_entity_poly.pdbx_strand_id
1 'polypeptide(L)'
;MIAIDAPTVAEASNTLVPMARAKVSLRIAPGDDAGSALERLREHLMTHTPWGADVTVIDGETGQPFSVSADGPAYDAARRALTRAWGGTSPVDIGVGGSIPFIAELADMFPDAAVLVTGIGDPDTRAHGANEGLHLAEFERVCLAEALLLAELATAADSSAGRS
;
A
#
# COMPACT_ATOMS: atom_id res chain seq x y z
N MET A 1 11.45 -9.14 6.84
CA MET A 1 11.88 -10.39 6.17
C MET A 1 10.64 -11.11 5.69
N ILE A 2 10.60 -11.52 4.43
CA ILE A 2 9.42 -12.17 3.81
C ILE A 2 9.69 -13.62 3.38
N ALA A 3 10.96 -14.03 3.30
CA ALA A 3 11.35 -15.43 3.07
C ALA A 3 12.72 -15.70 3.69
N ILE A 4 12.97 -16.96 4.00
CA ILE A 4 14.27 -17.48 4.41
C ILE A 4 14.46 -18.89 3.87
N ASP A 5 15.62 -19.14 3.27
CA ASP A 5 16.08 -20.46 2.87
C ASP A 5 17.09 -20.94 3.91
N ALA A 6 16.75 -22.02 4.59
CA ALA A 6 17.57 -22.75 5.53
C ALA A 6 17.21 -24.24 5.42
N PRO A 7 18.01 -25.18 5.94
CA PRO A 7 17.63 -26.57 5.97
C PRO A 7 16.27 -26.79 6.62
N THR A 8 15.46 -27.65 6.05
CA THR A 8 14.19 -28.06 6.68
C THR A 8 14.44 -28.86 7.95
N VAL A 9 13.45 -28.94 8.84
CA VAL A 9 13.55 -29.75 10.07
C VAL A 9 13.85 -31.21 9.74
N ALA A 10 13.33 -31.72 8.63
CA ALA A 10 13.57 -33.10 8.18
C ALA A 10 15.01 -33.33 7.68
N GLU A 11 15.68 -32.28 7.19
CA GLU A 11 17.06 -32.33 6.70
C GLU A 11 18.08 -31.84 7.73
N ALA A 12 17.61 -31.47 8.92
CA ALA A 12 18.47 -30.99 10.00
C ALA A 12 19.48 -32.07 10.44
N SER A 13 20.72 -31.66 10.57
CA SER A 13 21.82 -32.52 11.06
C SER A 13 22.70 -31.70 12.01
N ASN A 14 23.65 -32.41 12.70
CA ASN A 14 24.63 -31.74 13.55
C ASN A 14 25.78 -31.07 12.74
N THR A 15 25.67 -31.05 11.41
CA THR A 15 26.60 -30.36 10.53
C THR A 15 26.26 -28.88 10.44
N LEU A 16 27.27 -28.03 10.48
CA LEU A 16 27.10 -26.59 10.33
C LEU A 16 26.53 -26.27 8.93
N VAL A 17 25.53 -25.41 8.88
CA VAL A 17 24.96 -24.93 7.63
C VAL A 17 25.90 -23.90 7.01
N PRO A 18 26.44 -24.12 5.81
CA PRO A 18 27.43 -23.23 5.22
C PRO A 18 26.81 -21.96 4.62
N MET A 19 25.50 -21.94 4.34
CA MET A 19 24.82 -20.83 3.67
C MET A 19 23.36 -20.77 4.06
N ALA A 20 22.85 -19.53 4.24
CA ALA A 20 21.43 -19.25 4.31
C ALA A 20 21.11 -18.03 3.43
N ARG A 21 19.87 -17.92 2.96
CA ARG A 21 19.39 -16.78 2.20
C ARG A 21 18.14 -16.20 2.87
N ALA A 22 17.98 -14.89 2.80
CA ALA A 22 16.75 -14.24 3.26
C ALA A 22 16.30 -13.20 2.23
N LYS A 23 14.99 -13.09 2.02
CA LYS A 23 14.41 -12.00 1.25
C LYS A 23 13.85 -10.98 2.21
N VAL A 24 14.37 -9.76 2.10
CA VAL A 24 13.94 -8.61 2.90
C VAL A 24 13.13 -7.68 2.02
N SER A 25 11.95 -7.29 2.50
CA SER A 25 11.16 -6.21 1.91
C SER A 25 11.12 -5.06 2.89
N LEU A 26 11.50 -3.87 2.43
CA LEU A 26 11.47 -2.63 3.19
C LEU A 26 10.40 -1.73 2.59
N ARG A 27 9.53 -1.20 3.44
CA ARG A 27 8.59 -0.14 3.08
C ARG A 27 9.15 1.17 3.58
N ILE A 28 9.18 2.17 2.73
CA ILE A 28 9.73 3.49 3.02
C ILE A 28 8.63 4.55 3.13
N ALA A 29 8.89 5.59 3.89
CA ALA A 29 7.93 6.68 4.09
C ALA A 29 7.89 7.61 2.87
N PRO A 30 6.76 8.30 2.62
CA PRO A 30 6.74 9.42 1.68
C PRO A 30 7.82 10.45 1.99
N GLY A 31 8.50 10.91 0.92
CA GLY A 31 9.63 11.84 1.04
C GLY A 31 11.01 11.19 1.14
N ASP A 32 11.08 9.86 1.29
CA ASP A 32 12.34 9.11 1.14
C ASP A 32 12.49 8.63 -0.32
N ASP A 33 13.71 8.27 -0.72
CA ASP A 33 14.03 7.76 -2.04
C ASP A 33 14.36 6.27 -1.97
N ALA A 34 13.74 5.48 -2.85
CA ALA A 34 13.85 4.03 -2.83
C ALA A 34 15.28 3.54 -3.09
N GLY A 35 16.02 4.22 -3.99
CA GLY A 35 17.41 3.89 -4.28
C GLY A 35 18.30 4.14 -3.07
N SER A 36 18.17 5.31 -2.45
CA SER A 36 18.90 5.66 -1.23
C SER A 36 18.59 4.73 -0.07
N ALA A 37 17.34 4.33 0.09
CA ALA A 37 16.92 3.39 1.14
C ALA A 37 17.52 2.00 0.93
N LEU A 38 17.54 1.52 -0.32
CA LEU A 38 18.14 0.25 -0.69
C LEU A 38 19.65 0.26 -0.41
N GLU A 39 20.35 1.34 -0.79
CA GLU A 39 21.81 1.44 -0.57
C GLU A 39 22.15 1.48 0.92
N ARG A 40 21.39 2.21 1.72
CA ARG A 40 21.54 2.23 3.19
C ARG A 40 21.29 0.84 3.81
N LEU A 41 20.29 0.10 3.30
CA LEU A 41 20.03 -1.26 3.76
C LEU A 41 21.20 -2.19 3.40
N ARG A 42 21.71 -2.10 2.17
CA ARG A 42 22.90 -2.84 1.71
C ARG A 42 24.10 -2.58 2.61
N GLU A 43 24.45 -1.32 2.81
CA GLU A 43 25.58 -0.90 3.65
C GLU A 43 25.41 -1.43 5.08
N HIS A 44 24.22 -1.32 5.65
CA HIS A 44 23.91 -1.84 6.98
C HIS A 44 24.15 -3.34 7.07
N LEU A 45 23.63 -4.13 6.12
CA LEU A 45 23.78 -5.58 6.12
C LEU A 45 25.24 -6.01 5.97
N MET A 46 26.01 -5.35 5.11
CA MET A 46 27.42 -5.66 4.90
C MET A 46 28.28 -5.27 6.10
N THR A 47 28.03 -4.10 6.70
CA THR A 47 28.84 -3.59 7.81
C THR A 47 28.60 -4.33 9.12
N HIS A 48 27.38 -4.83 9.34
CA HIS A 48 26.99 -5.47 10.59
C HIS A 48 26.99 -7.01 10.52
N THR A 49 27.65 -7.59 9.51
CA THR A 49 27.76 -9.03 9.38
C THR A 49 28.54 -9.62 10.55
N PRO A 50 27.93 -10.54 11.33
CA PRO A 50 28.60 -11.16 12.47
C PRO A 50 29.56 -12.26 12.05
N TRP A 51 30.51 -12.60 12.92
CA TRP A 51 31.39 -13.78 12.85
C TRP A 51 32.23 -13.90 11.58
N GLY A 52 32.46 -12.81 10.86
CA GLY A 52 33.24 -12.85 9.62
C GLY A 52 32.58 -13.63 8.49
N ALA A 53 31.24 -13.73 8.50
CA ALA A 53 30.51 -14.33 7.39
C ALA A 53 30.57 -13.43 6.15
N ASP A 54 30.57 -14.04 4.97
CA ASP A 54 30.46 -13.32 3.70
C ASP A 54 29.00 -13.04 3.37
N VAL A 55 28.65 -11.78 3.15
CA VAL A 55 27.31 -11.36 2.74
C VAL A 55 27.31 -10.87 1.30
N THR A 56 26.42 -11.43 0.50
CA THR A 56 26.11 -10.92 -0.84
C THR A 56 24.68 -10.38 -0.83
N VAL A 57 24.50 -9.11 -1.17
CA VAL A 57 23.20 -8.48 -1.32
C VAL A 57 22.86 -8.41 -2.82
N ILE A 58 21.72 -8.99 -3.17
CA ILE A 58 21.17 -8.95 -4.53
C ILE A 58 19.95 -8.05 -4.51
N ASP A 59 19.95 -7.02 -5.35
CA ASP A 59 18.85 -6.07 -5.43
C ASP A 59 17.60 -6.71 -6.00
N GLY A 60 16.46 -6.36 -5.41
CA GLY A 60 15.15 -6.66 -5.92
C GLY A 60 14.52 -5.46 -6.61
N GLU A 61 13.24 -5.57 -6.89
CA GLU A 61 12.45 -4.48 -7.43
C GLU A 61 12.29 -3.36 -6.38
N THR A 62 12.32 -2.12 -6.86
CA THR A 62 12.10 -0.92 -6.06
C THR A 62 10.90 -0.15 -6.60
N GLY A 63 10.17 0.54 -5.71
CA GLY A 63 9.08 1.44 -6.06
C GLY A 63 9.13 2.67 -5.17
N GLN A 64 8.89 3.83 -5.74
CA GLN A 64 8.84 5.08 -4.98
C GLN A 64 7.63 5.12 -4.06
N PRO A 65 7.74 5.73 -2.88
CA PRO A 65 6.59 5.97 -2.02
C PRO A 65 5.68 7.03 -2.63
N PHE A 66 4.40 6.92 -2.35
CA PHE A 66 3.39 7.88 -2.80
C PHE A 66 2.73 8.55 -1.61
N SER A 67 2.51 9.85 -1.73
CA SER A 67 1.68 10.63 -0.81
C SER A 67 0.89 11.67 -1.59
N VAL A 68 -0.36 11.84 -1.23
CA VAL A 68 -1.24 12.86 -1.80
C VAL A 68 -1.82 13.71 -0.69
N SER A 69 -1.97 15.02 -0.95
CA SER A 69 -2.84 15.86 -0.13
C SER A 69 -4.29 15.54 -0.48
N ALA A 70 -5.05 15.03 0.48
CA ALA A 70 -6.44 14.64 0.27
C ALA A 70 -7.38 15.87 0.37
N ASP A 71 -7.03 16.95 -0.34
CA ASP A 71 -7.77 18.21 -0.36
C ASP A 71 -8.45 18.44 -1.72
N GLY A 72 -9.57 19.14 -1.68
CA GLY A 72 -10.26 19.56 -2.89
C GLY A 72 -11.59 18.84 -3.13
N PRO A 73 -12.32 19.26 -4.18
CA PRO A 73 -13.73 18.92 -4.37
C PRO A 73 -13.99 17.42 -4.57
N ALA A 74 -13.07 16.69 -5.19
CA ALA A 74 -13.22 15.25 -5.38
C ALA A 74 -13.11 14.48 -4.05
N TYR A 75 -12.17 14.86 -3.19
CA TYR A 75 -12.02 14.28 -1.86
C TYR A 75 -13.20 14.62 -0.95
N ASP A 76 -13.72 15.85 -1.04
CA ASP A 76 -14.91 16.26 -0.30
C ASP A 76 -16.15 15.49 -0.77
N ALA A 77 -16.30 15.26 -2.07
CA ALA A 77 -17.36 14.41 -2.63
C ALA A 77 -17.25 12.98 -2.12
N ALA A 78 -16.05 12.41 -2.11
CA ALA A 78 -15.80 11.09 -1.57
C ALA A 78 -16.15 10.97 -0.08
N ARG A 79 -15.75 11.93 0.74
CA ARG A 79 -16.10 11.96 2.17
C ARG A 79 -17.61 12.06 2.39
N ARG A 80 -18.32 12.87 1.60
CA ARG A 80 -19.80 12.95 1.68
C ARG A 80 -20.45 11.63 1.26
N ALA A 81 -20.01 11.03 0.17
CA ALA A 81 -20.52 9.75 -0.32
C ALA A 81 -20.34 8.63 0.72
N LEU A 82 -19.14 8.52 1.27
CA LEU A 82 -18.81 7.58 2.35
C LEU A 82 -19.68 7.86 3.60
N THR A 83 -19.77 9.10 4.05
CA THR A 83 -20.61 9.47 5.21
C THR A 83 -22.07 9.04 5.01
N ARG A 84 -22.63 9.22 3.82
CA ARG A 84 -24.00 8.80 3.50
C ARG A 84 -24.15 7.28 3.50
N ALA A 85 -23.20 6.57 2.92
CA ALA A 85 -23.23 5.10 2.84
C ALA A 85 -23.11 4.44 4.23
N TRP A 86 -22.41 5.07 5.17
CA TRP A 86 -22.28 4.60 6.56
C TRP A 86 -23.25 5.31 7.53
N GLY A 87 -24.42 5.74 7.05
CA GLY A 87 -25.50 6.24 7.89
C GLY A 87 -25.18 7.50 8.69
N GLY A 88 -24.30 8.36 8.20
CA GLY A 88 -23.89 9.60 8.83
C GLY A 88 -22.55 9.54 9.58
N THR A 89 -21.89 8.38 9.61
CA THR A 89 -20.56 8.24 10.20
C THR A 89 -19.50 8.82 9.25
N SER A 90 -18.74 9.81 9.69
CA SER A 90 -17.69 10.42 8.88
C SER A 90 -16.52 9.45 8.66
N PRO A 91 -15.97 9.38 7.45
CA PRO A 91 -14.75 8.63 7.19
C PRO A 91 -13.55 9.30 7.85
N VAL A 92 -12.48 8.52 8.02
CA VAL A 92 -11.18 8.98 8.48
C VAL A 92 -10.15 8.72 7.40
N ASP A 93 -9.38 9.72 7.05
CA ASP A 93 -8.25 9.56 6.14
C ASP A 93 -7.11 8.89 6.89
N ILE A 94 -6.56 7.82 6.32
CA ILE A 94 -5.45 7.07 6.93
C ILE A 94 -4.31 6.92 5.93
N GLY A 95 -3.07 6.96 6.44
CA GLY A 95 -1.90 6.55 5.68
C GLY A 95 -1.78 5.03 5.71
N VAL A 96 -1.85 4.39 4.55
CA VAL A 96 -1.62 2.96 4.43
C VAL A 96 -0.18 2.72 3.99
N GLY A 97 0.63 2.11 4.86
CA GLY A 97 2.02 1.75 4.57
C GLY A 97 2.12 0.64 3.53
N GLY A 98 1.98 0.97 2.28
CA GLY A 98 2.15 0.04 1.17
C GLY A 98 2.34 0.80 -0.12
N SER A 99 3.53 0.71 -0.68
CA SER A 99 3.72 1.16 -2.04
C SER A 99 3.00 0.21 -2.98
N ILE A 100 1.98 0.71 -3.64
CA ILE A 100 1.46 0.11 -4.87
C ILE A 100 2.10 0.92 -5.98
N PRO A 101 3.14 0.42 -6.67
CA PRO A 101 3.89 1.20 -7.67
C PRO A 101 2.99 1.83 -8.72
N PHE A 102 1.94 1.10 -9.12
CA PHE A 102 0.94 1.57 -10.07
C PHE A 102 0.27 2.89 -9.65
N ILE A 103 0.02 3.13 -8.35
CA ILE A 103 -0.61 4.37 -7.89
C ILE A 103 0.33 5.56 -8.08
N ALA A 104 1.61 5.39 -7.77
CA ALA A 104 2.61 6.42 -7.97
C ALA A 104 2.77 6.75 -9.47
N GLU A 105 2.88 5.73 -10.32
CA GLU A 105 2.95 5.89 -11.78
C GLU A 105 1.71 6.58 -12.36
N LEU A 106 0.52 6.23 -11.87
CA LEU A 106 -0.72 6.86 -12.31
C LEU A 106 -0.78 8.34 -11.92
N ALA A 107 -0.36 8.67 -10.70
CA ALA A 107 -0.31 10.05 -10.23
C ALA A 107 0.71 10.89 -11.01
N ASP A 108 1.84 10.31 -11.37
CA ASP A 108 2.85 10.97 -12.20
C ASP A 108 2.36 11.21 -13.63
N MET A 109 1.60 10.26 -14.20
CA MET A 109 1.01 10.41 -15.53
C MET A 109 -0.13 11.44 -15.58
N PHE A 110 -0.87 11.56 -14.48
CA PHE A 110 -2.04 12.44 -14.38
C PHE A 110 -1.96 13.34 -13.15
N PRO A 111 -1.05 14.34 -13.14
CA PRO A 111 -0.77 15.16 -11.96
C PRO A 111 -1.97 16.00 -11.47
N ASP A 112 -2.92 16.28 -12.37
CA ASP A 112 -4.13 17.03 -12.04
C ASP A 112 -5.30 16.14 -11.60
N ALA A 113 -5.14 14.82 -11.63
CA ALA A 113 -6.19 13.89 -11.23
C ALA A 113 -6.19 13.67 -9.73
N ALA A 114 -7.38 13.67 -9.12
CA ALA A 114 -7.55 13.25 -7.74
C ALA A 114 -7.43 11.71 -7.64
N VAL A 115 -6.48 11.24 -6.86
CA VAL A 115 -6.28 9.81 -6.63
C VAL A 115 -7.00 9.42 -5.33
N LEU A 116 -8.09 8.68 -5.45
CA LEU A 116 -8.88 8.16 -4.35
C LEU A 116 -8.58 6.67 -4.18
N VAL A 117 -8.06 6.28 -3.02
CA VAL A 117 -7.77 4.89 -2.69
C VAL A 117 -8.76 4.43 -1.63
N THR A 118 -9.63 3.53 -2.02
CA THR A 118 -10.65 2.93 -1.15
C THR A 118 -10.51 1.41 -1.14
N GLY A 119 -11.19 0.74 -0.21
CA GLY A 119 -11.17 -0.71 -0.13
C GLY A 119 -12.34 -1.25 0.67
N ILE A 120 -12.49 -2.58 0.67
CA ILE A 120 -13.58 -3.31 1.32
C ILE A 120 -13.10 -4.18 2.48
N GLY A 121 -11.83 -4.07 2.84
CA GLY A 121 -11.25 -4.84 3.94
C GLY A 121 -11.74 -4.34 5.30
N ASP A 122 -11.99 -5.26 6.20
CA ASP A 122 -12.25 -5.02 7.61
C ASP A 122 -11.19 -5.73 8.50
N PRO A 123 -11.19 -5.55 9.82
CA PRO A 123 -10.20 -6.19 10.68
C PRO A 123 -10.19 -7.72 10.62
N ASP A 124 -11.30 -8.34 10.23
CA ASP A 124 -11.46 -9.80 10.18
C ASP A 124 -11.27 -10.39 8.77
N THR A 125 -11.04 -9.53 7.77
CA THR A 125 -10.85 -9.94 6.37
C THR A 125 -9.71 -10.95 6.20
N ARG A 126 -8.63 -10.86 7.00
CA ARG A 126 -7.43 -11.73 6.88
C ARG A 126 -6.81 -11.66 5.49
N ALA A 127 -6.72 -10.46 4.92
CA ALA A 127 -6.17 -10.24 3.59
C ALA A 127 -4.85 -10.99 3.37
N HIS A 128 -4.72 -11.69 2.24
CA HIS A 128 -3.60 -12.55 1.87
C HIS A 128 -3.41 -13.80 2.78
N GLY A 129 -4.39 -14.09 3.64
CA GLY A 129 -4.35 -15.24 4.55
C GLY A 129 -5.25 -16.39 4.09
N ALA A 130 -5.09 -17.56 4.74
CA ALA A 130 -6.03 -18.65 4.58
C ALA A 130 -7.42 -18.24 5.11
N ASN A 131 -8.47 -18.62 4.39
CA ASN A 131 -9.86 -18.24 4.70
C ASN A 131 -10.07 -16.71 4.72
N GLU A 132 -9.47 -16.00 3.79
CA GLU A 132 -9.79 -14.59 3.53
C GLU A 132 -11.30 -14.44 3.32
N GLY A 133 -11.90 -13.48 3.99
CA GLY A 133 -13.33 -13.24 4.00
C GLY A 133 -13.71 -11.86 3.49
N LEU A 134 -14.98 -11.72 3.14
CA LEU A 134 -15.59 -10.46 2.77
C LEU A 134 -16.83 -10.23 3.65
N HIS A 135 -16.88 -9.09 4.33
CA HIS A 135 -18.05 -8.67 5.09
C HIS A 135 -19.11 -8.09 4.14
N LEU A 136 -20.19 -8.82 3.89
CA LEU A 136 -21.16 -8.47 2.85
C LEU A 136 -21.82 -7.11 3.08
N ALA A 137 -22.14 -6.74 4.32
CA ALA A 137 -22.72 -5.42 4.60
C ALA A 137 -21.73 -4.27 4.36
N GLU A 138 -20.44 -4.48 4.60
CA GLU A 138 -19.41 -3.48 4.24
C GLU A 138 -19.25 -3.38 2.71
N PHE A 139 -19.30 -4.51 2.01
CA PHE A 139 -19.28 -4.51 0.54
C PHE A 139 -20.47 -3.74 -0.05
N GLU A 140 -21.68 -3.93 0.46
CA GLU A 140 -22.86 -3.17 0.06
C GLU A 140 -22.68 -1.66 0.28
N ARG A 141 -22.12 -1.26 1.43
CA ARG A 141 -21.85 0.15 1.74
C ARG A 141 -20.81 0.75 0.81
N VAL A 142 -19.73 0.03 0.50
CA VAL A 142 -18.72 0.50 -0.44
C VAL A 142 -19.32 0.68 -1.83
N CYS A 143 -20.11 -0.29 -2.35
CA CYS A 143 -20.81 -0.16 -3.62
C CYS A 143 -21.75 1.07 -3.65
N LEU A 144 -22.46 1.31 -2.56
CA LEU A 144 -23.31 2.49 -2.42
C LEU A 144 -22.48 3.78 -2.42
N ALA A 145 -21.36 3.80 -1.69
CA ALA A 145 -20.47 4.97 -1.65
C ALA A 145 -19.90 5.31 -3.03
N GLU A 146 -19.45 4.31 -3.79
CA GLU A 146 -18.96 4.51 -5.17
C GLU A 146 -20.05 5.08 -6.09
N ALA A 147 -21.26 4.54 -6.03
CA ALA A 147 -22.38 5.04 -6.81
C ALA A 147 -22.74 6.49 -6.46
N LEU A 148 -22.73 6.82 -5.16
CA LEU A 148 -22.97 8.19 -4.66
C LEU A 148 -21.86 9.14 -5.08
N LEU A 149 -20.60 8.72 -5.03
CA LEU A 149 -19.44 9.50 -5.47
C LEU A 149 -19.56 9.87 -6.95
N LEU A 150 -19.85 8.90 -7.81
CA LEU A 150 -20.03 9.14 -9.24
C LEU A 150 -21.15 10.16 -9.50
N ALA A 151 -22.27 10.06 -8.78
CA ALA A 151 -23.38 11.00 -8.91
C ALA A 151 -22.98 12.43 -8.44
N GLU A 152 -22.24 12.55 -7.36
CA GLU A 152 -21.77 13.87 -6.86
C GLU A 152 -20.76 14.52 -7.81
N LEU A 153 -19.83 13.74 -8.38
CA LEU A 153 -18.86 14.23 -9.34
C LEU A 153 -19.53 14.70 -10.64
N ALA A 154 -20.52 13.98 -11.14
CA ALA A 154 -21.31 14.39 -12.32
C ALA A 154 -21.99 15.75 -12.08
N THR A 155 -22.61 15.93 -10.93
CA THR A 155 -23.29 17.18 -10.56
C THR A 155 -22.31 18.36 -10.46
N ALA A 156 -21.11 18.11 -9.95
CA ALA A 156 -20.06 19.13 -9.85
C ALA A 156 -19.55 19.55 -11.24
N ALA A 157 -19.41 18.61 -12.15
CA ALA A 157 -18.98 18.87 -13.54
C ALA A 157 -20.02 19.74 -14.29
N ASP A 158 -21.29 19.43 -14.19
CA ASP A 158 -22.37 20.20 -14.82
C ASP A 158 -22.43 21.65 -14.29
N SER A 159 -22.17 21.84 -12.98
CA SER A 159 -22.15 23.15 -12.34
C SER A 159 -20.96 24.02 -12.80
N SER A 160 -19.87 23.43 -13.23
CA SER A 160 -18.70 24.13 -13.77
C SER A 160 -18.88 24.52 -15.25
N ALA A 161 -19.50 23.63 -16.02
CA ALA A 161 -19.77 23.84 -17.45
C ALA A 161 -20.82 24.95 -17.71
N GLY A 162 -21.75 25.15 -16.80
CA GLY A 162 -22.79 26.20 -16.91
C GLY A 162 -22.35 27.60 -16.52
N ARG A 163 -21.08 27.81 -16.14
CA ARG A 163 -20.51 29.11 -15.76
C ARG A 163 -19.50 29.70 -16.76
N SER A 164 -19.30 29.05 -17.90
CA SER A 164 -18.50 29.51 -19.05
C SER A 164 -19.41 30.07 -20.14
#